data_cd2fc6ecfd3d1fd4d3fb2fb403777f32
#
_entry.id   cd2fc6ecfd3d1fd4d3fb2fb403777f32
#
_cell.length_a   1.000
_cell.length_b   1.000
_cell.length_c   1.000
_cell.angle_alpha   90.00
_cell.angle_beta   90.00
_cell.angle_gamma   90.00
#
_symmetry.space_group_name_H-M   'P 1'
#
loop_
_entity.id
_entity.type
_entity.pdbx_description
1 polymer ?
#
loop_
_entity_poly.entity_id
_entity_poly.type
_entity_poly.pdbx_seq_one_letter_code
_entity_poly.pdbx_strand_id
1 'polypeptide(L)'
;MLSGKILRDAIISGANNIINNKESVDELNVFPVPDGDTGTNMSMTIRNAVAELNMLSDSVTVETVAQTAASAMLRGARGNSGVILSLLFRGLSKGLAGKHEATVEDYCNALKLGAEAAYKSVMKPTEGTILTVARVAAEKANDAQCKDFAELFDVLTTAAKETLDQTPEMLPVLKKAGVVDAGGMGYYTILKGMASVICGGVMISAKEETATEKAVVTNAAGTFETDIEFPYCTEFIVVKSDVNKDATKLRAFLESIGDCVVVVDDDSIIKVHVHTEHPGKALEEGILYGSLINLKIENMKEQHKGAAAKAEMQKKQKLAPAEPVKDFGFVSVTSGAGLEDLFKDLGVDVIVRGGQTMNPSTEDILEAINATPARNIFVLPNNKNIIMAAEQAVKLTDRNVIVLQTRTIPQGITAMLAFDESSDFSTNGVNMTKALDNVGSGSITFAVRDSDFEGKQIKKGEILAMENGKLAFVEKDVTKALIKITKKLIRSGSSYITIIYGSDVTDETAQAAFEALRAKISDDIEIVLVNGGQPVYYYLISVE
;
A
#
# COMPACT_ATOMS: atom_id res chain seq x y z
N MET A 1 -22.58 -20.21 -19.62
CA MET A 1 -21.33 -20.77 -19.05
C MET A 1 -20.26 -19.67 -19.09
N LEU A 2 -19.43 -19.57 -18.06
CA LEU A 2 -18.28 -18.66 -17.98
C LEU A 2 -17.02 -19.45 -18.33
N SER A 3 -16.33 -19.07 -19.39
CA SER A 3 -15.05 -19.70 -19.75
C SER A 3 -13.89 -19.12 -18.96
N GLY A 4 -12.78 -19.86 -18.87
CA GLY A 4 -11.57 -19.37 -18.20
C GLY A 4 -11.02 -18.09 -18.85
N LYS A 5 -11.06 -17.98 -20.18
CA LYS A 5 -10.66 -16.77 -20.90
C LYS A 5 -11.45 -15.54 -20.44
N ILE A 6 -12.79 -15.64 -20.40
CA ILE A 6 -13.66 -14.52 -19.99
C ILE A 6 -13.39 -14.15 -18.53
N LEU A 7 -13.23 -15.14 -17.62
CA LEU A 7 -12.91 -14.88 -16.22
C LEU A 7 -11.53 -14.19 -16.07
N ARG A 8 -10.51 -14.66 -16.81
CA ARG A 8 -9.17 -14.02 -16.83
C ARG A 8 -9.27 -12.56 -17.25
N ASP A 9 -9.89 -12.32 -18.39
CA ASP A 9 -10.02 -10.97 -18.97
C ASP A 9 -10.86 -10.06 -18.06
N ALA A 10 -11.89 -10.59 -17.41
CA ALA A 10 -12.69 -9.88 -16.41
C ALA A 10 -11.87 -9.47 -15.18
N ILE A 11 -11.06 -10.37 -14.60
CA ILE A 11 -10.21 -10.07 -13.45
C ILE A 11 -9.18 -8.99 -13.82
N ILE A 12 -8.57 -9.08 -15.01
CA ILE A 12 -7.63 -8.06 -15.51
C ILE A 12 -8.33 -6.71 -15.67
N SER A 13 -9.55 -6.68 -16.23
CA SER A 13 -10.35 -5.45 -16.34
C SER A 13 -10.70 -4.85 -14.98
N GLY A 14 -11.08 -5.69 -14.01
CA GLY A 14 -11.31 -5.28 -12.63
C GLY A 14 -10.07 -4.68 -11.97
N ALA A 15 -8.92 -5.30 -12.18
CA ALA A 15 -7.64 -4.82 -11.71
C ALA A 15 -7.29 -3.45 -12.31
N ASN A 16 -7.43 -3.30 -13.62
CA ASN A 16 -7.17 -2.03 -14.30
C ASN A 16 -8.11 -0.93 -13.80
N ASN A 17 -9.36 -1.28 -13.50
CA ASN A 17 -10.32 -0.31 -12.98
C ASN A 17 -9.94 0.22 -11.60
N ILE A 18 -9.53 -0.64 -10.66
CA ILE A 18 -9.09 -0.17 -9.33
C ILE A 18 -7.76 0.59 -9.42
N ILE A 19 -6.83 0.17 -10.28
CA ILE A 19 -5.57 0.88 -10.52
C ILE A 19 -5.83 2.31 -11.01
N ASN A 20 -6.77 2.47 -11.97
CA ASN A 20 -7.13 3.77 -12.52
C ASN A 20 -7.86 4.70 -11.52
N ASN A 21 -8.43 4.14 -10.47
CA ASN A 21 -9.22 4.85 -9.47
C ASN A 21 -8.61 4.77 -8.05
N LYS A 22 -7.35 4.32 -7.90
CA LYS A 22 -6.71 4.12 -6.59
C LYS A 22 -6.74 5.37 -5.71
N GLU A 23 -6.43 6.53 -6.27
CA GLU A 23 -6.41 7.81 -5.57
C GLU A 23 -7.78 8.19 -5.01
N SER A 24 -8.85 8.03 -5.80
CA SER A 24 -10.21 8.31 -5.34
C SER A 24 -10.68 7.35 -4.23
N VAL A 25 -10.16 6.13 -4.20
CA VAL A 25 -10.41 5.18 -3.11
C VAL A 25 -9.58 5.53 -1.88
N ASP A 26 -8.33 5.96 -2.05
CA ASP A 26 -7.47 6.43 -0.96
C ASP A 26 -8.05 7.69 -0.29
N GLU A 27 -8.69 8.57 -1.06
CA GLU A 27 -9.40 9.74 -0.54
C GLU A 27 -10.56 9.41 0.39
N LEU A 28 -11.20 8.24 0.24
CA LEU A 28 -12.28 7.78 1.12
C LEU A 28 -11.77 7.21 2.45
N ASN A 29 -10.49 6.90 2.54
CA ASN A 29 -9.89 6.42 3.77
C ASN A 29 -9.67 7.58 4.75
N VAL A 30 -10.73 7.93 5.47
CA VAL A 30 -10.88 9.15 6.27
C VAL A 30 -10.33 9.05 7.68
N PHE A 31 -9.28 8.36 7.92
CA PHE A 31 -8.64 8.53 9.21
C PHE A 31 -7.69 9.73 9.14
N PRO A 32 -7.58 10.54 10.21
CA PRO A 32 -6.82 11.79 10.17
C PRO A 32 -5.29 11.58 10.04
N VAL A 33 -4.82 10.34 10.06
CA VAL A 33 -3.42 9.96 9.86
C VAL A 33 -3.15 9.74 8.38
N PRO A 34 -1.96 10.04 7.85
CA PRO A 34 -1.62 9.91 6.43
C PRO A 34 -1.40 8.44 5.99
N ASP A 35 -2.28 7.53 6.40
CA ASP A 35 -2.31 6.13 5.98
C ASP A 35 -3.46 5.82 5.01
N GLY A 36 -4.01 6.85 4.33
CA GLY A 36 -5.02 6.73 3.27
C GLY A 36 -4.50 5.94 2.09
N ASP A 37 -4.29 4.64 2.27
CA ASP A 37 -3.58 3.75 1.36
C ASP A 37 -4.43 2.55 0.89
N THR A 38 -5.75 2.57 1.15
CA THR A 38 -6.65 1.45 0.84
C THR A 38 -6.70 1.13 -0.66
N GLY A 39 -6.87 2.13 -1.51
CA GLY A 39 -6.86 1.98 -2.96
C GLY A 39 -5.50 1.51 -3.47
N THR A 40 -4.43 2.08 -2.94
CA THR A 40 -3.04 1.70 -3.23
C THR A 40 -2.79 0.24 -2.84
N ASN A 41 -3.13 -0.18 -1.62
CA ASN A 41 -2.95 -1.56 -1.16
C ASN A 41 -3.74 -2.57 -2.00
N MET A 42 -5.02 -2.28 -2.30
CA MET A 42 -5.85 -3.14 -3.14
C MET A 42 -5.32 -3.22 -4.58
N SER A 43 -4.91 -2.09 -5.16
CA SER A 43 -4.31 -2.02 -6.50
C SER A 43 -3.03 -2.84 -6.60
N MET A 44 -2.11 -2.69 -5.64
CA MET A 44 -0.85 -3.43 -5.62
C MET A 44 -1.09 -4.93 -5.43
N THR A 45 -2.07 -5.30 -4.59
CA THR A 45 -2.45 -6.70 -4.35
C THR A 45 -2.95 -7.38 -5.63
N ILE A 46 -3.92 -6.77 -6.33
CA ILE A 46 -4.51 -7.37 -7.53
C ILE A 46 -3.58 -7.29 -8.75
N ARG A 47 -2.66 -6.32 -8.80
CA ARG A 47 -1.65 -6.19 -9.88
C ARG A 47 -0.76 -7.42 -9.99
N ASN A 48 -0.42 -8.07 -8.87
CA ASN A 48 0.35 -9.33 -8.90
C ASN A 48 -0.40 -10.44 -9.65
N ALA A 49 -1.73 -10.50 -9.54
CA ALA A 49 -2.52 -11.43 -10.32
C ALA A 49 -2.50 -11.13 -11.82
N VAL A 50 -2.53 -9.85 -12.22
CA VAL A 50 -2.50 -9.45 -13.64
C VAL A 50 -1.26 -9.98 -14.35
N ALA A 51 -0.09 -9.89 -13.71
CA ALA A 51 1.17 -10.37 -14.29
C ALA A 51 1.13 -11.88 -14.61
N GLU A 52 0.63 -12.69 -13.68
CA GLU A 52 0.53 -14.14 -13.85
C GLU A 52 -0.62 -14.54 -14.79
N LEU A 53 -1.77 -13.84 -14.72
CA LEU A 53 -2.91 -14.10 -15.60
C LEU A 53 -2.60 -13.81 -17.07
N ASN A 54 -1.79 -12.81 -17.37
CA ASN A 54 -1.36 -12.51 -18.74
C ASN A 54 -0.47 -13.59 -19.36
N MET A 55 0.11 -14.50 -18.58
CA MET A 55 0.90 -15.64 -19.06
C MET A 55 0.02 -16.85 -19.43
N LEU A 56 -1.27 -16.84 -19.06
CA LEU A 56 -2.18 -17.95 -19.32
C LEU A 56 -2.71 -17.92 -20.77
N SER A 57 -2.81 -19.08 -21.38
CA SER A 57 -3.39 -19.26 -22.73
C SER A 57 -4.89 -19.01 -22.75
N ASP A 58 -5.46 -18.82 -23.95
CA ASP A 58 -6.90 -18.64 -24.14
C ASP A 58 -7.74 -19.92 -23.87
N SER A 59 -7.09 -21.09 -23.82
CA SER A 59 -7.74 -22.37 -23.49
C SER A 59 -7.74 -22.72 -22.00
N VAL A 60 -7.40 -21.75 -21.15
CA VAL A 60 -7.33 -21.93 -19.69
C VAL A 60 -8.71 -22.21 -19.07
N THR A 61 -8.74 -23.02 -18.01
CA THR A 61 -9.97 -23.32 -17.24
C THR A 61 -10.27 -22.24 -16.22
N VAL A 62 -11.55 -22.13 -15.78
CA VAL A 62 -11.91 -21.20 -14.69
C VAL A 62 -11.21 -21.55 -13.38
N GLU A 63 -10.98 -22.84 -13.10
CA GLU A 63 -10.19 -23.29 -11.96
C GLU A 63 -8.78 -22.71 -11.99
N THR A 64 -8.06 -22.89 -13.10
CA THR A 64 -6.67 -22.42 -13.23
C THR A 64 -6.60 -20.89 -13.09
N VAL A 65 -7.51 -20.15 -13.71
CA VAL A 65 -7.57 -18.70 -13.59
C VAL A 65 -7.81 -18.26 -12.15
N ALA A 66 -8.81 -18.84 -11.50
CA ALA A 66 -9.15 -18.47 -10.12
C ALA A 66 -8.02 -18.84 -9.14
N GLN A 67 -7.35 -19.99 -9.33
CA GLN A 67 -6.23 -20.43 -8.50
C GLN A 67 -5.00 -19.53 -8.70
N THR A 68 -4.66 -19.19 -9.94
CA THR A 68 -3.56 -18.29 -10.26
C THR A 68 -3.80 -16.93 -9.65
N ALA A 69 -4.99 -16.34 -9.85
CA ALA A 69 -5.33 -15.05 -9.27
C ALA A 69 -5.26 -15.05 -7.74
N ALA A 70 -5.87 -16.05 -7.09
CA ALA A 70 -5.90 -16.16 -5.63
C ALA A 70 -4.48 -16.32 -5.04
N SER A 71 -3.63 -17.15 -5.65
CA SER A 71 -2.26 -17.38 -5.19
C SER A 71 -1.39 -16.13 -5.33
N ALA A 72 -1.44 -15.48 -6.50
CA ALA A 72 -0.68 -14.26 -6.75
C ALA A 72 -1.13 -13.09 -5.83
N MET A 73 -2.44 -12.93 -5.65
CA MET A 73 -2.98 -11.92 -4.74
C MET A 73 -2.61 -12.19 -3.28
N LEU A 74 -2.58 -13.44 -2.85
CA LEU A 74 -2.19 -13.80 -1.48
C LEU A 74 -0.72 -13.45 -1.20
N ARG A 75 0.19 -13.76 -2.12
CA ARG A 75 1.60 -13.38 -2.01
C ARG A 75 1.80 -11.88 -2.02
N GLY A 76 1.10 -11.19 -2.92
CA GLY A 76 1.17 -9.73 -3.06
C GLY A 76 0.31 -8.93 -2.09
N ALA A 77 -0.42 -9.57 -1.17
CA ALA A 77 -1.36 -8.89 -0.28
C ALA A 77 -0.68 -7.86 0.61
N ARG A 78 -1.21 -6.63 0.59
CA ARG A 78 -0.69 -5.48 1.35
C ARG A 78 -1.79 -4.85 2.19
N GLY A 79 -1.47 -4.53 3.43
CA GLY A 79 -2.43 -3.96 4.38
C GLY A 79 -3.66 -4.85 4.62
N ASN A 80 -4.56 -4.41 5.46
CA ASN A 80 -5.78 -5.19 5.78
C ASN A 80 -6.70 -5.34 4.56
N SER A 81 -6.85 -4.29 3.75
CA SER A 81 -7.72 -4.27 2.58
C SER A 81 -7.23 -5.24 1.49
N GLY A 82 -5.93 -5.29 1.23
CA GLY A 82 -5.33 -6.23 0.28
C GLY A 82 -5.44 -7.67 0.77
N VAL A 83 -5.20 -7.93 2.06
CA VAL A 83 -5.37 -9.29 2.63
C VAL A 83 -6.82 -9.73 2.52
N ILE A 84 -7.80 -8.90 2.89
CA ILE A 84 -9.22 -9.24 2.77
C ILE A 84 -9.58 -9.53 1.30
N LEU A 85 -9.13 -8.68 0.36
CA LEU A 85 -9.33 -8.90 -1.07
C LEU A 85 -8.76 -10.26 -1.52
N SER A 86 -7.55 -10.61 -1.11
CA SER A 86 -6.93 -11.90 -1.44
C SER A 86 -7.73 -13.10 -0.90
N LEU A 87 -8.34 -12.96 0.27
CA LEU A 87 -9.17 -13.99 0.89
C LEU A 87 -10.51 -14.18 0.17
N LEU A 88 -11.12 -13.09 -0.32
CA LEU A 88 -12.30 -13.16 -1.18
C LEU A 88 -12.00 -13.98 -2.45
N PHE A 89 -10.89 -13.71 -3.12
CA PHE A 89 -10.48 -14.48 -4.30
C PHE A 89 -10.04 -15.91 -3.97
N ARG A 90 -9.48 -16.15 -2.79
CA ARG A 90 -9.16 -17.52 -2.34
C ARG A 90 -10.40 -18.38 -2.15
N GLY A 91 -11.48 -17.82 -1.58
CA GLY A 91 -12.75 -18.53 -1.47
C GLY A 91 -13.40 -18.76 -2.83
N LEU A 92 -13.34 -17.76 -3.73
CA LEU A 92 -13.76 -17.88 -5.13
C LEU A 92 -13.03 -19.05 -5.82
N SER A 93 -11.72 -19.14 -5.68
CA SER A 93 -10.90 -20.23 -6.23
C SER A 93 -11.33 -21.60 -5.70
N LYS A 94 -11.62 -21.72 -4.41
CA LYS A 94 -12.10 -22.97 -3.81
C LYS A 94 -13.45 -23.39 -4.37
N GLY A 95 -14.36 -22.43 -4.60
CA GLY A 95 -15.68 -22.72 -5.16
C GLY A 95 -15.66 -23.13 -6.63
N LEU A 96 -14.61 -22.71 -7.37
CA LEU A 96 -14.41 -23.06 -8.79
C LEU A 96 -13.46 -24.25 -8.99
N ALA A 97 -13.02 -24.93 -7.94
CA ALA A 97 -12.13 -26.08 -8.04
C ALA A 97 -12.79 -27.23 -8.82
N GLY A 98 -12.03 -27.85 -9.73
CA GLY A 98 -12.48 -28.94 -10.61
C GLY A 98 -13.36 -28.48 -11.78
N LYS A 99 -13.57 -27.16 -11.99
CA LYS A 99 -14.43 -26.65 -13.07
C LYS A 99 -13.59 -26.21 -14.27
N HIS A 100 -13.97 -26.71 -15.44
CA HIS A 100 -13.42 -26.24 -16.72
C HIS A 100 -14.06 -24.90 -17.12
N GLU A 101 -15.40 -24.84 -17.04
CA GLU A 101 -16.23 -23.67 -17.18
C GLU A 101 -17.17 -23.60 -15.97
N ALA A 102 -17.65 -22.41 -15.60
CA ALA A 102 -18.56 -22.23 -14.49
C ALA A 102 -19.98 -21.93 -14.95
N THR A 103 -20.96 -22.49 -14.23
CA THR A 103 -22.36 -22.04 -14.29
C THR A 103 -22.55 -20.81 -13.40
N VAL A 104 -23.68 -20.12 -13.53
CA VAL A 104 -24.07 -19.02 -12.63
C VAL A 104 -24.13 -19.50 -11.19
N GLU A 105 -24.71 -20.68 -10.94
CA GLU A 105 -24.78 -21.29 -9.60
C GLU A 105 -23.39 -21.58 -9.01
N ASP A 106 -22.46 -22.15 -9.80
CA ASP A 106 -21.08 -22.39 -9.37
C ASP A 106 -20.42 -21.08 -8.91
N TYR A 107 -20.62 -20.00 -9.67
CA TYR A 107 -20.01 -18.71 -9.38
C TYR A 107 -20.64 -18.03 -8.14
N CYS A 108 -21.97 -18.10 -7.98
CA CYS A 108 -22.65 -17.63 -6.77
C CYS A 108 -22.16 -18.35 -5.51
N ASN A 109 -22.06 -19.68 -5.57
CA ASN A 109 -21.50 -20.47 -4.47
C ASN A 109 -20.05 -20.10 -4.18
N ALA A 110 -19.25 -19.85 -5.20
CA ALA A 110 -17.86 -19.42 -5.05
C ALA A 110 -17.72 -18.03 -4.42
N LEU A 111 -18.58 -17.06 -4.76
CA LEU A 111 -18.64 -15.75 -4.10
C LEU A 111 -18.99 -15.86 -2.62
N LYS A 112 -19.95 -16.73 -2.26
CA LYS A 112 -20.33 -16.98 -0.87
C LYS A 112 -19.15 -17.55 -0.07
N LEU A 113 -18.44 -18.55 -0.62
CA LEU A 113 -17.23 -19.08 0.00
C LEU A 113 -16.13 -18.03 0.17
N GLY A 114 -16.05 -17.06 -0.76
CA GLY A 114 -15.15 -15.90 -0.66
C GLY A 114 -15.47 -15.02 0.55
N ALA A 115 -16.73 -14.64 0.69
CA ALA A 115 -17.18 -13.84 1.83
C ALA A 115 -16.95 -14.56 3.16
N GLU A 116 -17.31 -15.85 3.25
CA GLU A 116 -17.09 -16.67 4.45
C GLU A 116 -15.59 -16.77 4.83
N ALA A 117 -14.72 -16.98 3.83
CA ALA A 117 -13.27 -17.06 4.07
C ALA A 117 -12.71 -15.73 4.63
N ALA A 118 -13.18 -14.61 4.11
CA ALA A 118 -12.78 -13.29 4.58
C ALA A 118 -13.26 -13.04 6.02
N TYR A 119 -14.54 -13.32 6.34
CA TYR A 119 -15.07 -13.17 7.70
C TYR A 119 -14.35 -14.04 8.73
N LYS A 120 -14.04 -15.31 8.39
CA LYS A 120 -13.31 -16.21 9.30
C LYS A 120 -11.88 -15.79 9.60
N SER A 121 -11.28 -15.02 8.72
CA SER A 121 -9.87 -14.60 8.85
C SER A 121 -9.70 -13.29 9.61
N VAL A 122 -10.75 -12.52 9.79
CA VAL A 122 -10.72 -11.27 10.54
C VAL A 122 -11.11 -11.54 12.00
N MET A 123 -10.22 -11.22 12.95
CA MET A 123 -10.46 -11.51 14.38
C MET A 123 -11.72 -10.83 14.94
N LYS A 124 -12.04 -9.63 14.47
CA LYS A 124 -13.25 -8.87 14.84
C LYS A 124 -13.88 -8.30 13.59
N PRO A 125 -14.67 -9.08 12.84
CA PRO A 125 -15.39 -8.58 11.67
C PRO A 125 -16.28 -7.40 12.06
N THR A 126 -16.20 -6.33 11.29
CA THR A 126 -16.98 -5.11 11.53
C THR A 126 -17.92 -4.88 10.35
N GLU A 127 -19.22 -4.73 10.65
CA GLU A 127 -20.22 -4.38 9.63
C GLU A 127 -20.03 -2.93 9.15
N GLY A 128 -20.46 -2.66 7.91
CA GLY A 128 -20.24 -1.38 7.26
C GLY A 128 -18.86 -1.25 6.60
N THR A 129 -18.21 -2.39 6.29
CA THR A 129 -16.90 -2.46 5.64
C THR A 129 -16.96 -3.29 4.35
N ILE A 130 -15.82 -3.45 3.66
CA ILE A 130 -15.66 -4.35 2.51
C ILE A 130 -16.27 -5.75 2.76
N LEU A 131 -16.19 -6.24 4.00
CA LEU A 131 -16.78 -7.54 4.38
C LEU A 131 -18.29 -7.56 4.17
N THR A 132 -18.98 -6.51 4.61
CA THR A 132 -20.43 -6.36 4.46
C THR A 132 -20.81 -6.24 3.00
N VAL A 133 -20.10 -5.40 2.23
CA VAL A 133 -20.36 -5.20 0.81
C VAL A 133 -20.20 -6.51 0.04
N ALA A 134 -19.13 -7.28 0.29
CA ALA A 134 -18.89 -8.55 -0.38
C ALA A 134 -19.93 -9.62 0.00
N ARG A 135 -20.29 -9.74 1.29
CA ARG A 135 -21.28 -10.68 1.78
C ARG A 135 -22.67 -10.40 1.19
N VAL A 136 -23.16 -9.18 1.32
CA VAL A 136 -24.51 -8.82 0.86
C VAL A 136 -24.63 -8.96 -0.66
N ALA A 137 -23.59 -8.56 -1.42
CA ALA A 137 -23.58 -8.76 -2.87
C ALA A 137 -23.67 -10.24 -3.23
N ALA A 138 -22.91 -11.12 -2.55
CA ALA A 138 -22.96 -12.57 -2.77
C ALA A 138 -24.31 -13.17 -2.39
N GLU A 139 -24.91 -12.78 -1.27
CA GLU A 139 -26.24 -13.22 -0.82
C GLU A 139 -27.31 -12.83 -1.85
N LYS A 140 -27.36 -11.58 -2.27
CA LYS A 140 -28.31 -11.07 -3.26
C LYS A 140 -28.19 -11.75 -4.62
N ALA A 141 -26.93 -11.99 -5.06
CA ALA A 141 -26.67 -12.73 -6.30
C ALA A 141 -27.18 -14.17 -6.24
N ASN A 142 -26.99 -14.84 -5.10
CA ASN A 142 -27.50 -16.21 -4.90
C ASN A 142 -29.03 -16.27 -4.86
N ASP A 143 -29.68 -15.30 -4.22
CA ASP A 143 -31.13 -15.25 -4.07
C ASP A 143 -31.85 -14.90 -5.38
N ALA A 144 -31.21 -14.14 -6.26
CA ALA A 144 -31.81 -13.64 -7.51
C ALA A 144 -32.04 -14.73 -8.57
N GLN A 145 -31.41 -15.92 -8.45
CA GLN A 145 -31.52 -17.03 -9.42
C GLN A 145 -31.33 -16.58 -10.89
N CYS A 146 -30.28 -15.82 -11.13
CA CYS A 146 -29.98 -15.20 -12.43
C CYS A 146 -29.85 -16.24 -13.55
N LYS A 147 -30.33 -15.91 -14.75
CA LYS A 147 -30.34 -16.81 -15.91
C LYS A 147 -28.98 -16.88 -16.61
N ASP A 148 -28.24 -15.79 -16.59
CA ASP A 148 -26.95 -15.66 -17.23
C ASP A 148 -25.99 -14.78 -16.42
N PHE A 149 -24.74 -14.67 -16.88
CA PHE A 149 -23.71 -13.92 -16.19
C PHE A 149 -23.89 -12.39 -16.32
N ALA A 150 -24.57 -11.89 -17.34
CA ALA A 150 -24.85 -10.46 -17.47
C ALA A 150 -25.85 -10.02 -16.39
N GLU A 151 -26.96 -10.78 -16.22
CA GLU A 151 -27.92 -10.56 -15.14
C GLU A 151 -27.27 -10.69 -13.76
N LEU A 152 -26.39 -11.72 -13.57
CA LEU A 152 -25.66 -11.93 -12.33
C LEU A 152 -24.79 -10.72 -11.97
N PHE A 153 -24.00 -10.19 -12.91
CA PHE A 153 -23.11 -9.07 -12.63
C PHE A 153 -23.85 -7.73 -12.48
N ASP A 154 -25.01 -7.58 -13.09
CA ASP A 154 -25.90 -6.45 -12.83
C ASP A 154 -26.43 -6.48 -11.39
N VAL A 155 -26.91 -7.63 -10.91
CA VAL A 155 -27.33 -7.83 -9.52
C VAL A 155 -26.18 -7.61 -8.56
N LEU A 156 -25.00 -8.19 -8.82
CA LEU A 156 -23.81 -8.06 -7.97
C LEU A 156 -23.36 -6.61 -7.82
N THR A 157 -23.25 -5.88 -8.93
CA THR A 157 -22.79 -4.50 -8.91
C THR A 157 -23.82 -3.57 -8.29
N THR A 158 -25.11 -3.80 -8.53
CA THR A 158 -26.21 -3.04 -7.91
C THR A 158 -26.22 -3.26 -6.40
N ALA A 159 -26.23 -4.52 -5.95
CA ALA A 159 -26.24 -4.84 -4.52
C ALA A 159 -24.98 -4.34 -3.79
N ALA A 160 -23.81 -4.46 -4.43
CA ALA A 160 -22.57 -3.91 -3.88
C ALA A 160 -22.64 -2.39 -3.73
N LYS A 161 -23.19 -1.66 -4.73
CA LYS A 161 -23.34 -0.21 -4.67
C LYS A 161 -24.33 0.23 -3.58
N GLU A 162 -25.51 -0.39 -3.53
CA GLU A 162 -26.53 -0.07 -2.53
C GLU A 162 -25.99 -0.32 -1.10
N THR A 163 -25.30 -1.44 -0.88
CA THR A 163 -24.69 -1.75 0.41
C THR A 163 -23.57 -0.77 0.76
N LEU A 164 -22.73 -0.42 -0.22
CA LEU A 164 -21.68 0.57 -0.06
C LEU A 164 -22.24 1.92 0.39
N ASP A 165 -23.32 2.38 -0.24
CA ASP A 165 -23.97 3.66 0.12
C ASP A 165 -24.57 3.65 1.52
N GLN A 166 -24.86 2.45 2.07
CA GLN A 166 -25.37 2.28 3.44
C GLN A 166 -24.27 2.13 4.48
N THR A 167 -23.00 1.95 4.09
CA THR A 167 -21.89 1.79 5.06
C THR A 167 -21.77 2.93 6.08
N PRO A 168 -22.08 4.21 5.76
CA PRO A 168 -22.07 5.28 6.76
C PRO A 168 -23.12 5.10 7.88
N GLU A 169 -24.25 4.46 7.55
CA GLU A 169 -25.29 4.20 8.57
C GLU A 169 -24.92 3.03 9.51
N MET A 170 -24.01 2.16 9.06
CA MET A 170 -23.53 1.01 9.84
C MET A 170 -22.31 1.35 10.70
N LEU A 171 -21.49 2.32 10.26
CA LEU A 171 -20.24 2.71 10.91
C LEU A 171 -20.25 4.21 11.27
N PRO A 172 -20.36 4.56 12.58
CA PRO A 172 -20.43 5.96 13.00
C PRO A 172 -19.27 6.84 12.54
N VAL A 173 -18.07 6.27 12.37
CA VAL A 173 -16.90 7.00 11.89
C VAL A 173 -17.07 7.45 10.43
N LEU A 174 -17.64 6.61 9.57
CA LEU A 174 -17.93 6.95 8.17
C LEU A 174 -19.04 7.99 8.07
N LYS A 175 -20.08 7.84 8.90
CA LYS A 175 -21.19 8.82 8.96
C LYS A 175 -20.70 10.20 9.35
N LYS A 176 -19.84 10.29 10.38
CA LYS A 176 -19.25 11.56 10.82
C LYS A 176 -18.37 12.19 9.75
N ALA A 177 -17.67 11.39 8.96
CA ALA A 177 -16.81 11.86 7.90
C ALA A 177 -17.56 12.15 6.59
N GLY A 178 -18.83 11.74 6.47
CA GLY A 178 -19.64 11.93 5.27
C GLY A 178 -19.15 11.12 4.07
N VAL A 179 -18.52 9.97 4.30
CA VAL A 179 -17.96 9.12 3.25
C VAL A 179 -18.41 7.67 3.40
N VAL A 180 -18.28 6.90 2.31
CA VAL A 180 -18.48 5.45 2.29
C VAL A 180 -17.21 4.70 2.66
N ASP A 181 -17.30 3.39 2.93
CA ASP A 181 -16.13 2.55 3.21
C ASP A 181 -15.18 2.47 2.01
N ALA A 182 -13.91 2.82 2.20
CA ALA A 182 -12.90 2.81 1.15
C ALA A 182 -12.64 1.40 0.60
N GLY A 183 -12.59 0.38 1.46
CA GLY A 183 -12.42 -1.02 1.04
C GLY A 183 -13.61 -1.53 0.23
N GLY A 184 -14.83 -1.19 0.65
CA GLY A 184 -16.07 -1.48 -0.09
C GLY A 184 -16.10 -0.79 -1.44
N MET A 185 -15.67 0.48 -1.52
CA MET A 185 -15.53 1.21 -2.79
C MET A 185 -14.53 0.53 -3.72
N GLY A 186 -13.38 0.11 -3.20
CA GLY A 186 -12.37 -0.63 -3.97
C GLY A 186 -12.92 -1.95 -4.52
N TYR A 187 -13.65 -2.71 -3.71
CA TYR A 187 -14.28 -3.96 -4.13
C TYR A 187 -15.36 -3.73 -5.19
N TYR A 188 -16.25 -2.75 -5.00
CA TYR A 188 -17.23 -2.33 -5.99
C TYR A 188 -16.57 -1.92 -7.32
N THR A 189 -15.47 -1.17 -7.26
CA THR A 189 -14.71 -0.73 -8.44
C THR A 189 -14.15 -1.94 -9.21
N ILE A 190 -13.64 -2.96 -8.52
CA ILE A 190 -13.18 -4.21 -9.14
C ILE A 190 -14.35 -4.95 -9.80
N LEU A 191 -15.48 -5.14 -9.10
CA LEU A 191 -16.67 -5.79 -9.66
C LEU A 191 -17.18 -5.07 -10.91
N LYS A 192 -17.20 -3.75 -10.90
CA LYS A 192 -17.61 -2.94 -12.06
C LYS A 192 -16.67 -3.14 -13.26
N GLY A 193 -15.37 -3.23 -13.02
CA GLY A 193 -14.39 -3.55 -14.07
C GLY A 193 -14.55 -4.96 -14.62
N MET A 194 -14.88 -5.94 -13.77
CA MET A 194 -15.19 -7.31 -14.21
C MET A 194 -16.49 -7.36 -15.03
N ALA A 195 -17.53 -6.65 -14.58
CA ALA A 195 -18.81 -6.56 -15.28
C ALA A 195 -18.66 -6.02 -16.72
N SER A 196 -17.75 -5.09 -16.96
CA SER A 196 -17.53 -4.54 -18.31
C SER A 196 -17.17 -5.60 -19.34
N VAL A 197 -16.42 -6.64 -18.95
CA VAL A 197 -16.05 -7.76 -19.84
C VAL A 197 -17.17 -8.81 -19.88
N ILE A 198 -17.70 -9.20 -18.74
CA ILE A 198 -18.69 -10.28 -18.64
C ILE A 198 -20.03 -9.92 -19.31
N CYS A 199 -20.42 -8.65 -19.26
CA CYS A 199 -21.62 -8.16 -19.95
C CYS A 199 -21.36 -7.85 -21.44
N GLY A 200 -20.26 -8.32 -22.03
CA GLY A 200 -19.97 -8.18 -23.46
C GLY A 200 -19.41 -6.81 -23.87
N GLY A 201 -18.96 -6.01 -22.92
CA GLY A 201 -18.29 -4.73 -23.16
C GLY A 201 -16.79 -4.87 -23.40
N VAL A 202 -16.09 -3.75 -23.40
CA VAL A 202 -14.66 -3.67 -23.65
C VAL A 202 -13.89 -3.80 -22.33
N MET A 203 -12.77 -4.52 -22.34
CA MET A 203 -11.84 -4.58 -21.22
C MET A 203 -11.31 -3.17 -20.91
N ILE A 204 -11.37 -2.77 -19.65
CA ILE A 204 -10.79 -1.51 -19.20
C ILE A 204 -9.28 -1.59 -19.32
N SER A 205 -8.67 -0.65 -20.03
CA SER A 205 -7.22 -0.53 -20.11
C SER A 205 -6.68 0.20 -18.89
N ALA A 206 -5.51 -0.20 -18.39
CA ALA A 206 -4.81 0.60 -17.41
C ALA A 206 -4.45 1.95 -18.03
N LYS A 207 -4.70 3.06 -17.32
CA LYS A 207 -4.16 4.35 -17.71
C LYS A 207 -2.64 4.24 -17.71
N GLU A 208 -1.98 4.79 -18.72
CA GLU A 208 -0.52 4.85 -18.70
C GLU A 208 -0.09 5.62 -17.45
N GLU A 209 0.61 4.92 -16.56
CA GLU A 209 1.23 5.55 -15.39
C GLU A 209 2.30 6.51 -15.90
N THR A 210 2.29 7.75 -15.41
CA THR A 210 3.39 8.68 -15.63
C THR A 210 4.71 8.04 -15.18
N ALA A 211 5.79 8.27 -15.91
CA ALA A 211 7.08 7.57 -15.83
C ALA A 211 7.68 7.36 -14.43
N THR A 212 7.17 8.03 -13.41
CA THR A 212 7.59 7.91 -12.00
C THR A 212 7.13 6.61 -11.32
N GLU A 213 6.07 5.95 -11.82
CA GLU A 213 5.53 4.71 -11.23
C GLU A 213 5.96 3.43 -11.98
N LYS A 214 6.44 3.56 -13.24
CA LYS A 214 6.93 2.40 -14.03
C LYS A 214 8.17 1.72 -13.46
N ALA A 215 8.85 2.31 -12.49
CA ALA A 215 10.08 1.77 -11.90
C ALA A 215 9.87 0.52 -11.02
N VAL A 216 8.62 0.09 -10.73
CA VAL A 216 8.34 -1.00 -9.78
C VAL A 216 7.92 -2.33 -10.43
N VAL A 217 7.58 -2.39 -11.71
CA VAL A 217 6.88 -3.58 -12.27
C VAL A 217 7.57 -4.25 -13.47
N THR A 218 8.72 -3.80 -13.96
CA THR A 218 9.41 -4.50 -15.06
C THR A 218 10.65 -5.24 -14.61
N ASN A 219 10.46 -6.40 -13.96
CA ASN A 219 11.49 -7.41 -13.81
C ASN A 219 11.09 -8.72 -14.46
N ALA A 220 10.93 -8.73 -15.78
CA ALA A 220 10.98 -9.94 -16.60
C ALA A 220 11.27 -9.57 -18.06
N ALA A 221 12.47 -9.08 -18.33
CA ALA A 221 13.06 -9.20 -19.67
C ALA A 221 14.57 -8.94 -19.55
N GLY A 222 15.31 -9.82 -20.17
CA GLY A 222 16.75 -9.93 -20.09
C GLY A 222 17.51 -8.63 -20.41
N THR A 223 18.72 -8.64 -19.92
CA THR A 223 19.83 -7.79 -20.31
C THR A 223 19.82 -7.44 -21.79
N PHE A 224 19.36 -6.23 -22.09
CA PHE A 224 19.76 -5.51 -23.29
C PHE A 224 20.50 -4.26 -22.83
N GLU A 225 21.81 -4.28 -22.93
CA GLU A 225 22.62 -3.07 -23.07
C GLU A 225 22.21 -2.44 -24.42
N THR A 226 21.20 -1.59 -24.39
CA THR A 226 20.93 -0.67 -25.48
C THR A 226 21.69 0.62 -25.16
N ASP A 227 22.71 0.91 -25.94
CA ASP A 227 23.30 2.25 -26.00
C ASP A 227 22.18 3.25 -26.24
N ILE A 228 21.91 4.12 -25.25
CA ILE A 228 20.93 5.20 -25.38
C ILE A 228 21.59 6.26 -26.27
N GLU A 229 21.20 6.29 -27.54
CA GLU A 229 21.74 7.22 -28.53
C GLU A 229 21.29 8.66 -28.24
N PHE A 230 20.02 8.85 -27.85
CA PHE A 230 19.42 10.15 -27.54
C PHE A 230 19.07 10.27 -26.04
N PRO A 231 19.93 10.93 -25.24
CA PRO A 231 19.85 10.84 -23.78
C PRO A 231 18.77 11.71 -23.12
N TYR A 232 18.20 12.69 -23.80
CA TYR A 232 17.21 13.60 -23.21
C TYR A 232 15.81 13.32 -23.73
N CYS A 233 14.91 12.87 -22.83
CA CYS A 233 13.47 12.90 -23.04
C CYS A 233 12.99 14.36 -22.88
N THR A 234 12.44 14.92 -23.95
CA THR A 234 12.01 16.32 -23.98
C THR A 234 10.53 16.39 -24.34
N GLU A 235 9.74 16.92 -23.44
CA GLU A 235 8.30 17.12 -23.60
C GLU A 235 7.93 18.59 -23.42
N PHE A 236 7.04 19.08 -24.26
CA PHE A 236 6.47 20.43 -24.11
C PHE A 236 5.16 20.56 -24.88
N ILE A 237 4.40 21.60 -24.51
CA ILE A 237 3.19 21.97 -25.23
C ILE A 237 3.41 23.37 -25.81
N VAL A 238 3.11 23.53 -27.11
CA VAL A 238 3.07 24.82 -27.78
C VAL A 238 1.65 25.31 -27.79
N VAL A 239 1.38 26.50 -27.26
CA VAL A 239 0.13 27.22 -27.46
C VAL A 239 0.30 28.00 -28.75
N LYS A 240 -0.45 27.61 -29.80
CA LYS A 240 -0.28 28.16 -31.15
C LYS A 240 -0.52 29.67 -31.20
N SER A 241 0.37 30.39 -31.86
CA SER A 241 0.18 31.82 -32.17
C SER A 241 -0.73 32.04 -33.39
N ASP A 242 -0.86 31.02 -34.26
CA ASP A 242 -1.74 30.97 -35.40
C ASP A 242 -2.33 29.55 -35.52
N VAL A 243 -3.65 29.43 -35.42
CA VAL A 243 -4.37 28.14 -35.44
C VAL A 243 -4.19 27.38 -36.77
N ASN A 244 -3.88 28.10 -37.86
CA ASN A 244 -3.68 27.49 -39.19
C ASN A 244 -2.25 26.97 -39.40
N LYS A 245 -1.34 27.10 -38.42
CA LYS A 245 0.05 26.72 -38.53
C LYS A 245 0.16 25.20 -38.35
N ASP A 246 0.50 24.51 -39.44
CA ASP A 246 0.66 23.05 -39.49
C ASP A 246 1.97 22.62 -38.82
N ALA A 247 1.91 21.64 -37.92
CA ALA A 247 3.05 21.10 -37.19
C ALA A 247 3.90 20.09 -37.99
N THR A 248 3.59 19.82 -39.26
CA THR A 248 4.32 18.85 -40.10
C THR A 248 5.82 19.15 -40.19
N LYS A 249 6.19 20.42 -40.34
CA LYS A 249 7.59 20.84 -40.40
C LYS A 249 8.29 20.68 -39.04
N LEU A 250 7.61 21.00 -37.95
CA LEU A 250 8.11 20.77 -36.59
C LEU A 250 8.40 19.28 -36.38
N ARG A 251 7.47 18.41 -36.77
CA ARG A 251 7.65 16.97 -36.69
C ARG A 251 8.85 16.49 -37.49
N ALA A 252 8.96 16.90 -38.76
CA ALA A 252 10.10 16.54 -39.62
C ALA A 252 11.45 17.02 -39.06
N PHE A 253 11.50 18.21 -38.47
CA PHE A 253 12.69 18.72 -37.81
C PHE A 253 13.06 17.85 -36.58
N LEU A 254 12.09 17.53 -35.71
CA LEU A 254 12.31 16.72 -34.50
C LEU A 254 12.78 15.30 -34.87
N GLU A 255 12.23 14.70 -35.93
CA GLU A 255 12.69 13.41 -36.50
C GLU A 255 14.13 13.46 -37.02
N SER A 256 14.64 14.63 -37.40
CA SER A 256 16.03 14.82 -37.83
C SER A 256 17.04 14.95 -36.71
N ILE A 257 16.60 15.26 -35.47
CA ILE A 257 17.47 15.49 -34.33
C ILE A 257 17.24 14.51 -33.16
N GLY A 258 16.37 13.51 -33.34
CA GLY A 258 16.04 12.56 -32.29
C GLY A 258 15.17 11.41 -32.75
N ASP A 259 14.82 10.56 -31.82
CA ASP A 259 13.91 9.44 -32.00
C ASP A 259 12.67 9.53 -31.09
N CYS A 260 11.79 8.52 -31.12
CA CYS A 260 10.54 8.46 -30.33
C CYS A 260 9.68 9.73 -30.47
N VAL A 261 9.70 10.36 -31.65
CA VAL A 261 9.02 11.62 -31.91
C VAL A 261 7.50 11.44 -31.95
N VAL A 262 6.81 12.11 -31.02
CA VAL A 262 5.35 12.21 -31.00
C VAL A 262 4.98 13.69 -31.08
N VAL A 263 4.29 14.09 -32.16
CA VAL A 263 3.74 15.43 -32.35
C VAL A 263 2.25 15.28 -32.55
N VAL A 264 1.45 15.76 -31.59
CA VAL A 264 0.00 15.80 -31.68
C VAL A 264 -0.40 17.26 -31.91
N ASP A 265 -0.96 17.52 -33.09
CA ASP A 265 -1.42 18.82 -33.54
C ASP A 265 -2.93 18.95 -33.31
N ASP A 266 -3.36 19.92 -32.51
CA ASP A 266 -4.76 20.25 -32.23
C ASP A 266 -5.02 21.71 -32.62
N ASP A 267 -6.28 22.15 -32.64
CA ASP A 267 -6.69 23.47 -33.09
C ASP A 267 -5.93 24.61 -32.39
N SER A 268 -5.67 24.50 -31.09
CA SER A 268 -5.06 25.56 -30.27
C SER A 268 -3.67 25.23 -29.72
N ILE A 269 -3.27 23.93 -29.71
CA ILE A 269 -2.03 23.48 -29.11
C ILE A 269 -1.32 22.43 -29.96
N ILE A 270 0.01 22.34 -29.80
CA ILE A 270 0.80 21.22 -30.31
C ILE A 270 1.48 20.57 -29.12
N LYS A 271 1.22 19.28 -28.87
CA LYS A 271 1.93 18.50 -27.86
C LYS A 271 3.11 17.79 -28.51
N VAL A 272 4.30 17.97 -27.92
CA VAL A 272 5.55 17.40 -28.41
C VAL A 272 6.18 16.49 -27.38
N HIS A 273 6.66 15.33 -27.85
CA HIS A 273 7.56 14.43 -27.14
C HIS A 273 8.67 14.00 -28.11
N VAL A 274 9.93 14.07 -27.69
CA VAL A 274 11.10 13.64 -28.50
C VAL A 274 12.24 13.21 -27.59
N HIS A 275 12.94 12.14 -27.96
CA HIS A 275 14.24 11.80 -27.38
C HIS A 275 15.34 12.40 -28.27
N THR A 276 16.23 13.22 -27.71
CA THR A 276 17.23 13.97 -28.48
C THR A 276 18.52 14.23 -27.67
N GLU A 277 19.63 14.47 -28.35
CA GLU A 277 20.83 15.03 -27.72
C GLU A 277 20.75 16.55 -27.57
N HIS A 278 19.80 17.20 -28.26
CA HIS A 278 19.70 18.65 -28.37
C HIS A 278 18.34 19.20 -27.93
N PRO A 279 17.95 19.06 -26.64
CA PRO A 279 16.65 19.53 -26.16
C PRO A 279 16.42 21.04 -26.42
N GLY A 280 17.47 21.85 -26.35
CA GLY A 280 17.39 23.27 -26.66
C GLY A 280 16.94 23.56 -28.10
N LYS A 281 17.42 22.78 -29.08
CA LYS A 281 16.99 22.94 -30.49
C LYS A 281 15.52 22.54 -30.69
N ALA A 282 15.06 21.51 -29.98
CA ALA A 282 13.65 21.11 -30.02
C ALA A 282 12.73 22.23 -29.48
N LEU A 283 13.15 22.90 -28.41
CA LEU A 283 12.41 24.03 -27.85
C LEU A 283 12.46 25.27 -28.74
N GLU A 284 13.62 25.59 -29.33
CA GLU A 284 13.81 26.72 -30.28
C GLU A 284 12.89 26.56 -31.48
N GLU A 285 12.81 25.37 -32.07
CA GLU A 285 11.89 25.11 -33.18
C GLU A 285 10.43 25.18 -32.73
N GLY A 286 10.11 24.67 -31.52
CA GLY A 286 8.75 24.75 -30.96
C GLY A 286 8.27 26.19 -30.78
N ILE A 287 9.13 27.13 -30.33
CA ILE A 287 8.80 28.56 -30.12
C ILE A 287 8.36 29.22 -31.43
N LEU A 288 8.83 28.78 -32.58
CA LEU A 288 8.41 29.32 -33.87
C LEU A 288 6.89 29.14 -34.14
N TYR A 289 6.24 28.22 -33.43
CA TYR A 289 4.82 27.90 -33.56
C TYR A 289 3.94 28.61 -32.52
N GLY A 290 4.53 29.07 -31.40
CA GLY A 290 3.81 29.75 -30.35
C GLY A 290 4.51 29.74 -29.01
N SER A 291 3.77 30.00 -27.93
CA SER A 291 4.32 30.03 -26.56
C SER A 291 4.44 28.61 -26.01
N LEU A 292 5.57 28.31 -25.34
CA LEU A 292 5.80 27.01 -24.71
C LEU A 292 5.27 26.99 -23.29
N ILE A 293 4.58 25.90 -22.94
CA ILE A 293 4.12 25.60 -21.59
C ILE A 293 4.42 24.13 -21.24
N ASN A 294 4.39 23.78 -19.96
CA ASN A 294 4.61 22.41 -19.46
C ASN A 294 5.89 21.76 -19.97
N LEU A 295 7.01 22.52 -19.91
CA LEU A 295 8.31 22.02 -20.34
C LEU A 295 8.84 20.98 -19.34
N LYS A 296 9.24 19.83 -19.87
CA LYS A 296 9.89 18.76 -19.11
C LYS A 296 11.07 18.23 -19.91
N ILE A 297 12.27 18.26 -19.31
CA ILE A 297 13.48 17.70 -19.90
C ILE A 297 14.12 16.78 -18.86
N GLU A 298 14.29 15.52 -19.21
CA GLU A 298 14.85 14.50 -18.31
C GLU A 298 16.03 13.80 -18.98
N ASN A 299 17.13 13.62 -18.25
CA ASN A 299 18.28 12.84 -18.74
C ASN A 299 18.05 11.35 -18.46
N MET A 300 17.70 10.59 -19.49
CA MET A 300 17.42 9.16 -19.39
C MET A 300 18.67 8.34 -18.98
N LYS A 301 19.89 8.79 -19.34
CA LYS A 301 21.14 8.14 -18.88
C LYS A 301 21.31 8.27 -17.35
N GLU A 302 20.93 9.40 -16.76
CA GLU A 302 20.94 9.60 -15.30
C GLU A 302 19.79 8.84 -14.63
N GLN A 303 18.62 8.81 -15.26
CA GLN A 303 17.49 7.99 -14.79
C GLN A 303 17.83 6.49 -14.83
N HIS A 304 18.48 6.01 -15.89
CA HIS A 304 18.94 4.63 -15.98
C HIS A 304 20.04 4.31 -14.96
N LYS A 305 20.99 5.21 -14.70
CA LYS A 305 21.96 5.04 -13.63
C LYS A 305 21.31 5.06 -12.25
N GLY A 306 20.36 5.97 -12.02
CA GLY A 306 19.57 6.04 -10.79
C GLY A 306 18.61 4.84 -10.63
N ALA A 307 18.00 4.37 -11.70
CA ALA A 307 17.16 3.18 -11.72
C ALA A 307 17.98 1.89 -11.63
N ALA A 308 19.17 1.82 -12.29
CA ALA A 308 20.09 0.69 -12.15
C ALA A 308 20.68 0.64 -10.73
N ALA A 309 21.08 1.77 -10.14
CA ALA A 309 21.53 1.84 -8.76
C ALA A 309 20.40 1.52 -7.76
N LYS A 310 19.16 1.98 -8.01
CA LYS A 310 17.96 1.58 -7.25
C LYS A 310 17.56 0.13 -7.51
N ALA A 311 17.65 -0.36 -8.74
CA ALA A 311 17.40 -1.76 -9.10
C ALA A 311 18.52 -2.69 -8.61
N GLU A 312 19.78 -2.25 -8.56
CA GLU A 312 20.86 -2.97 -7.88
C GLU A 312 20.69 -2.93 -6.36
N MET A 313 20.22 -1.83 -5.78
CA MET A 313 19.84 -1.80 -4.37
C MET A 313 18.60 -2.68 -4.10
N GLN A 314 17.64 -2.75 -5.02
CA GLN A 314 16.47 -3.63 -4.91
C GLN A 314 16.76 -5.09 -5.33
N LYS A 315 17.66 -5.34 -6.30
CA LYS A 315 18.18 -6.68 -6.62
C LYS A 315 19.10 -7.24 -5.52
N LYS A 316 19.62 -6.40 -4.64
CA LYS A 316 20.53 -6.81 -3.59
C LYS A 316 19.89 -7.51 -2.40
N GLN A 317 18.59 -7.85 -2.41
CA GLN A 317 18.05 -8.67 -1.33
C GLN A 317 16.74 -9.38 -1.69
N LYS A 318 16.74 -10.33 -2.59
CA LYS A 318 15.99 -11.56 -2.30
C LYS A 318 16.76 -12.23 -1.17
N LEU A 319 16.20 -12.21 0.02
CA LEU A 319 16.78 -12.85 1.17
C LEU A 319 16.80 -14.34 0.90
N ALA A 320 17.99 -14.93 0.82
CA ALA A 320 18.10 -16.37 0.61
C ALA A 320 17.63 -17.09 1.89
N PRO A 321 16.85 -18.17 1.77
CA PRO A 321 16.49 -19.00 2.92
C PRO A 321 17.73 -19.43 3.71
N ALA A 322 17.70 -19.26 5.03
CA ALA A 322 18.79 -19.62 5.91
C ALA A 322 18.49 -20.92 6.66
N GLU A 323 19.52 -21.75 6.87
CA GLU A 323 19.41 -22.91 7.75
C GLU A 323 19.24 -22.47 9.21
N PRO A 324 18.39 -23.13 10.01
CA PRO A 324 18.16 -22.76 11.40
C PRO A 324 19.34 -23.20 12.28
N VAL A 325 20.21 -22.25 12.60
CA VAL A 325 21.42 -22.50 13.43
C VAL A 325 21.23 -22.08 14.88
N LYS A 326 20.17 -21.31 15.22
CA LYS A 326 19.84 -20.88 16.58
C LYS A 326 18.39 -21.18 16.94
N ASP A 327 18.06 -21.15 18.22
CA ASP A 327 16.72 -21.49 18.70
C ASP A 327 15.71 -20.38 18.44
N PHE A 328 16.08 -19.12 18.69
CA PHE A 328 15.19 -17.97 18.54
C PHE A 328 15.70 -16.99 17.51
N GLY A 329 14.78 -16.37 16.80
CA GLY A 329 15.05 -15.29 15.86
C GLY A 329 13.92 -14.28 15.78
N PHE A 330 14.24 -13.10 15.26
CA PHE A 330 13.32 -11.96 15.25
C PHE A 330 13.28 -11.28 13.88
N VAL A 331 12.06 -11.01 13.44
CA VAL A 331 11.76 -10.21 12.24
C VAL A 331 10.99 -8.98 12.68
N SER A 332 11.46 -7.78 12.33
CA SER A 332 10.77 -6.53 12.66
C SER A 332 10.46 -5.73 11.42
N VAL A 333 9.25 -5.19 11.35
CA VAL A 333 8.88 -4.22 10.31
C VAL A 333 9.15 -2.82 10.84
N THR A 334 9.99 -2.07 10.13
CA THR A 334 10.32 -0.68 10.49
C THR A 334 10.78 0.12 9.27
N SER A 335 10.86 1.45 9.42
CA SER A 335 11.35 2.37 8.40
C SER A 335 12.09 3.52 9.08
N GLY A 336 13.28 3.82 8.60
CA GLY A 336 14.20 4.81 9.16
C GLY A 336 15.51 4.15 9.61
N ALA A 337 16.65 4.71 9.18
CA ALA A 337 17.96 4.10 9.40
C ALA A 337 18.26 3.92 10.89
N GLY A 338 17.96 4.92 11.72
CA GLY A 338 18.20 4.80 13.15
C GLY A 338 17.28 3.80 13.83
N LEU A 339 16.02 3.65 13.39
CA LEU A 339 15.14 2.59 13.89
C LEU A 339 15.61 1.20 13.45
N GLU A 340 16.11 1.05 12.23
CA GLU A 340 16.68 -0.23 11.76
C GLU A 340 17.87 -0.64 12.63
N ASP A 341 18.75 0.31 12.95
CA ASP A 341 19.92 0.06 13.79
C ASP A 341 19.49 -0.24 15.23
N LEU A 342 18.55 0.50 15.81
CA LEU A 342 18.02 0.23 17.14
C LEU A 342 17.44 -1.18 17.25
N PHE A 343 16.65 -1.63 16.27
CA PHE A 343 16.09 -2.99 16.30
C PHE A 343 17.18 -4.08 16.14
N LYS A 344 18.22 -3.82 15.34
CA LYS A 344 19.38 -4.74 15.24
C LYS A 344 20.14 -4.81 16.57
N ASP A 345 20.35 -3.68 17.23
CA ASP A 345 21.01 -3.63 18.56
C ASP A 345 20.18 -4.38 19.62
N LEU A 346 18.85 -4.39 19.49
CA LEU A 346 17.96 -5.20 20.32
C LEU A 346 17.95 -6.70 19.95
N GLY A 347 18.69 -7.13 18.92
CA GLY A 347 18.83 -8.52 18.53
C GLY A 347 17.90 -8.97 17.39
N VAL A 348 17.26 -8.05 16.67
CA VAL A 348 16.47 -8.41 15.49
C VAL A 348 17.38 -8.87 14.35
N ASP A 349 17.09 -10.04 13.78
CA ASP A 349 17.86 -10.66 12.72
C ASP A 349 17.61 -10.05 11.36
N VAL A 350 16.33 -9.85 11.02
CA VAL A 350 15.93 -9.37 9.71
C VAL A 350 14.94 -8.23 9.85
N ILE A 351 15.25 -7.14 9.15
CA ILE A 351 14.37 -5.97 9.05
C ILE A 351 13.59 -6.03 7.73
N VAL A 352 12.28 -5.92 7.82
CA VAL A 352 11.39 -5.67 6.68
C VAL A 352 11.09 -4.18 6.60
N ARG A 353 11.55 -3.53 5.54
CA ARG A 353 11.35 -2.08 5.38
C ARG A 353 9.91 -1.76 4.98
N GLY A 354 9.27 -0.85 5.72
CA GLY A 354 7.92 -0.40 5.43
C GLY A 354 7.13 -0.03 6.67
N GLY A 355 5.81 0.08 6.48
CA GLY A 355 4.86 0.29 7.59
C GLY A 355 4.48 1.73 7.88
N GLN A 356 5.14 2.70 7.25
CA GLN A 356 4.86 4.13 7.42
C GLN A 356 4.23 4.72 6.14
N THR A 357 4.93 4.53 5.01
CA THR A 357 4.50 5.05 3.70
C THR A 357 3.99 3.94 2.78
N MET A 358 4.45 2.72 2.97
CA MET A 358 4.06 1.55 2.19
C MET A 358 4.07 0.30 3.08
N ASN A 359 2.98 -0.46 3.06
CA ASN A 359 2.93 -1.72 3.78
C ASN A 359 3.69 -2.81 3.01
N PRO A 360 4.54 -3.61 3.67
CA PRO A 360 5.18 -4.76 3.05
C PRO A 360 4.13 -5.78 2.62
N SER A 361 4.45 -6.57 1.61
CA SER A 361 3.61 -7.67 1.18
C SER A 361 3.74 -8.88 2.12
N THR A 362 2.80 -9.80 2.03
CA THR A 362 2.90 -11.11 2.69
C THR A 362 4.18 -11.84 2.26
N GLU A 363 4.59 -11.70 0.99
CA GLU A 363 5.82 -12.29 0.45
C GLU A 363 7.08 -11.67 1.07
N ASP A 364 7.15 -10.33 1.21
CA ASP A 364 8.28 -9.65 1.84
C ASP A 364 8.51 -10.17 3.29
N ILE A 365 7.43 -10.37 4.03
CA ILE A 365 7.48 -10.90 5.41
C ILE A 365 7.87 -12.37 5.40
N LEU A 366 7.34 -13.17 4.48
CA LEU A 366 7.67 -14.59 4.31
C LEU A 366 9.15 -14.79 3.97
N GLU A 367 9.70 -13.99 3.05
CA GLU A 367 11.13 -14.02 2.72
C GLU A 367 11.99 -13.69 3.95
N ALA A 368 11.60 -12.70 4.74
CA ALA A 368 12.30 -12.36 5.98
C ALA A 368 12.25 -13.48 7.01
N ILE A 369 11.10 -14.13 7.21
CA ILE A 369 10.95 -15.29 8.09
C ILE A 369 11.89 -16.42 7.63
N ASN A 370 11.89 -16.75 6.34
CA ASN A 370 12.70 -17.85 5.80
C ASN A 370 14.20 -17.53 5.82
N ALA A 371 14.59 -16.27 5.74
CA ALA A 371 15.97 -15.81 5.82
C ALA A 371 16.50 -15.71 7.26
N THR A 372 15.62 -15.77 8.24
CA THR A 372 16.02 -15.76 9.66
C THR A 372 16.64 -17.11 10.05
N PRO A 373 17.89 -17.18 10.54
CA PRO A 373 18.60 -18.42 10.80
C PRO A 373 18.18 -19.06 12.15
N ALA A 374 16.86 -19.17 12.42
CA ALA A 374 16.32 -19.67 13.67
C ALA A 374 15.16 -20.65 13.46
N ARG A 375 14.94 -21.54 14.45
CA ARG A 375 13.82 -22.49 14.45
C ARG A 375 12.51 -21.84 14.83
N ASN A 376 12.55 -21.00 15.86
CA ASN A 376 11.41 -20.30 16.44
C ASN A 376 11.57 -18.81 16.17
N ILE A 377 10.59 -18.20 15.50
CA ILE A 377 10.72 -16.83 15.01
C ILE A 377 9.59 -15.97 15.57
N PHE A 378 9.94 -14.83 16.14
CA PHE A 378 9.00 -13.79 16.52
C PHE A 378 8.95 -12.73 15.43
N VAL A 379 7.74 -12.39 14.98
CA VAL A 379 7.51 -11.31 14.02
C VAL A 379 6.87 -10.13 14.71
N LEU A 380 7.48 -8.95 14.59
CA LEU A 380 7.04 -7.68 15.14
C LEU A 380 6.53 -6.77 14.00
N PRO A 381 5.22 -6.74 13.70
CA PRO A 381 4.67 -5.93 12.62
C PRO A 381 4.77 -4.42 12.86
N ASN A 382 4.72 -3.96 14.11
CA ASN A 382 4.82 -2.57 14.56
C ASN A 382 3.81 -1.60 13.90
N ASN A 383 2.81 -2.15 13.23
CA ASN A 383 1.71 -1.42 12.60
C ASN A 383 0.49 -2.35 12.49
N LYS A 384 -0.68 -1.85 12.91
CA LYS A 384 -1.96 -2.60 12.87
C LYS A 384 -2.32 -3.12 11.47
N ASN A 385 -1.92 -2.41 10.40
CA ASN A 385 -2.24 -2.75 9.00
C ASN A 385 -1.37 -3.89 8.46
N ILE A 386 -0.29 -4.25 9.16
CA ILE A 386 0.65 -5.29 8.73
C ILE A 386 0.39 -6.63 9.44
N ILE A 387 -0.27 -6.61 10.59
CA ILE A 387 -0.53 -7.82 11.40
C ILE A 387 -1.16 -8.94 10.57
N MET A 388 -2.21 -8.63 9.80
CA MET A 388 -2.88 -9.64 8.97
C MET A 388 -1.96 -10.21 7.87
N ALA A 389 -1.12 -9.38 7.24
CA ALA A 389 -0.16 -9.86 6.25
C ALA A 389 0.89 -10.78 6.89
N ALA A 390 1.37 -10.45 8.09
CA ALA A 390 2.27 -11.29 8.86
C ALA A 390 1.62 -12.64 9.24
N GLU A 391 0.36 -12.63 9.70
CA GLU A 391 -0.39 -13.85 10.01
C GLU A 391 -0.64 -14.74 8.77
N GLN A 392 -0.79 -14.15 7.57
CA GLN A 392 -0.87 -14.93 6.34
C GLN A 392 0.49 -15.53 5.97
N ALA A 393 1.61 -14.82 6.18
CA ALA A 393 2.95 -15.31 5.92
C ALA A 393 3.27 -16.57 6.77
N VAL A 394 2.81 -16.61 8.03
CA VAL A 394 2.94 -17.80 8.91
C VAL A 394 2.36 -19.06 8.28
N LYS A 395 1.27 -18.95 7.52
CA LYS A 395 0.60 -20.12 6.88
C LYS A 395 1.35 -20.64 5.65
N LEU A 396 2.38 -19.93 5.19
CA LEU A 396 3.15 -20.22 3.98
C LEU A 396 4.57 -20.69 4.28
N THR A 397 4.97 -20.78 5.55
CA THR A 397 6.30 -21.24 5.99
C THR A 397 6.20 -22.52 6.82
N ASP A 398 7.26 -23.31 6.83
CA ASP A 398 7.42 -24.49 7.70
C ASP A 398 8.11 -24.15 9.04
N ARG A 399 8.43 -22.86 9.28
CA ARG A 399 9.06 -22.39 10.53
C ARG A 399 8.02 -22.27 11.65
N ASN A 400 8.46 -22.42 12.89
CA ASN A 400 7.64 -22.06 14.04
C ASN A 400 7.61 -20.54 14.19
N VAL A 401 6.47 -19.90 14.00
CA VAL A 401 6.36 -18.45 14.01
C VAL A 401 5.26 -17.98 14.96
N ILE A 402 5.56 -16.99 15.80
CA ILE A 402 4.59 -16.21 16.57
C ILE A 402 4.61 -14.77 16.04
N VAL A 403 3.46 -14.29 15.59
CA VAL A 403 3.24 -12.87 15.27
C VAL A 403 2.82 -12.14 16.54
N LEU A 404 3.67 -11.28 17.04
CA LEU A 404 3.35 -10.41 18.17
C LEU A 404 2.43 -9.30 17.69
N GLN A 405 1.39 -8.97 18.49
CA GLN A 405 0.37 -7.99 18.10
C GLN A 405 0.87 -6.53 18.29
N THR A 406 2.13 -6.26 17.94
CA THR A 406 2.72 -4.91 18.04
C THR A 406 2.10 -3.98 17.00
N ARG A 407 1.53 -2.88 17.44
CA ARG A 407 0.80 -1.90 16.62
C ARG A 407 1.57 -0.60 16.43
N THR A 408 2.64 -0.43 17.19
CA THR A 408 3.49 0.76 17.20
C THR A 408 4.95 0.35 17.40
N ILE A 409 5.88 1.21 16.98
CA ILE A 409 7.32 1.02 17.20
C ILE A 409 7.65 0.90 18.70
N PRO A 410 7.14 1.77 19.60
CA PRO A 410 7.32 1.58 21.04
C PRO A 410 6.95 0.18 21.54
N GLN A 411 5.80 -0.35 21.12
CA GLN A 411 5.41 -1.71 21.48
C GLN A 411 6.40 -2.77 20.99
N GLY A 412 6.96 -2.59 19.79
CA GLY A 412 8.01 -3.49 19.28
C GLY A 412 9.26 -3.47 20.12
N ILE A 413 9.71 -2.30 20.55
CA ILE A 413 10.88 -2.12 21.42
C ILE A 413 10.62 -2.80 22.78
N THR A 414 9.49 -2.50 23.43
CA THR A 414 9.13 -3.10 24.73
C THR A 414 8.98 -4.61 24.64
N ALA A 415 8.44 -5.14 23.52
CA ALA A 415 8.37 -6.58 23.29
C ALA A 415 9.78 -7.23 23.26
N MET A 416 10.73 -6.60 22.54
CA MET A 416 12.10 -7.11 22.47
C MET A 416 12.79 -7.10 23.83
N LEU A 417 12.59 -6.06 24.64
CA LEU A 417 13.14 -5.96 26.00
C LEU A 417 12.55 -6.99 26.98
N ALA A 418 11.34 -7.49 26.70
CA ALA A 418 10.69 -8.52 27.52
C ALA A 418 11.06 -9.96 27.13
N PHE A 419 11.90 -10.16 26.12
CA PHE A 419 12.39 -11.49 25.71
C PHE A 419 13.37 -12.03 26.76
N ASP A 420 13.21 -13.31 27.08
CA ASP A 420 14.08 -14.06 28.00
C ASP A 420 14.60 -15.33 27.31
N GLU A 421 15.90 -15.36 27.01
CA GLU A 421 16.55 -16.47 26.32
C GLU A 421 16.43 -17.79 27.10
N SER A 422 16.26 -17.74 28.42
CA SER A 422 16.11 -18.92 29.28
C SER A 422 14.71 -19.55 29.26
N SER A 423 13.73 -18.83 28.73
CA SER A 423 12.32 -19.25 28.63
C SER A 423 12.02 -19.95 27.30
N ASP A 424 11.03 -20.85 27.28
CA ASP A 424 10.57 -21.50 26.03
C ASP A 424 9.84 -20.52 25.10
N PHE A 425 9.65 -20.96 23.85
CA PHE A 425 9.05 -20.15 22.79
C PHE A 425 7.62 -19.65 23.12
N SER A 426 6.79 -20.52 23.69
CA SER A 426 5.41 -20.17 24.05
C SER A 426 5.37 -19.19 25.21
N THR A 427 6.18 -19.41 26.23
CA THR A 427 6.30 -18.52 27.39
C THR A 427 6.79 -17.14 26.98
N ASN A 428 7.81 -17.06 26.12
CA ASN A 428 8.28 -15.80 25.56
C ASN A 428 7.18 -15.09 24.77
N GLY A 429 6.43 -15.79 23.90
CA GLY A 429 5.31 -15.22 23.18
C GLY A 429 4.26 -14.57 24.08
N VAL A 430 3.95 -15.22 25.20
CA VAL A 430 3.01 -14.69 26.23
C VAL A 430 3.61 -13.48 26.94
N ASN A 431 4.86 -13.55 27.39
CA ASN A 431 5.51 -12.48 28.16
C ASN A 431 5.71 -11.22 27.30
N MET A 432 6.22 -11.38 26.08
CA MET A 432 6.38 -10.30 25.11
C MET A 432 5.03 -9.65 24.77
N THR A 433 3.98 -10.45 24.59
CA THR A 433 2.62 -9.93 24.36
C THR A 433 2.07 -9.14 25.53
N LYS A 434 2.24 -9.63 26.77
CA LYS A 434 1.82 -8.92 27.98
C LYS A 434 2.56 -7.60 28.17
N ALA A 435 3.83 -7.53 27.79
CA ALA A 435 4.62 -6.31 27.91
C ALA A 435 4.04 -5.15 27.08
N LEU A 436 3.32 -5.45 25.98
CA LEU A 436 2.68 -4.43 25.13
C LEU A 436 1.66 -3.56 25.88
N ASP A 437 1.03 -4.09 26.92
CA ASP A 437 0.03 -3.38 27.71
C ASP A 437 0.64 -2.31 28.64
N ASN A 438 1.93 -2.44 28.92
CA ASN A 438 2.66 -1.57 29.87
C ASN A 438 3.19 -0.30 29.20
N VAL A 439 3.31 -0.27 27.86
CA VAL A 439 3.86 0.89 27.15
C VAL A 439 2.79 1.85 26.68
N GLY A 440 2.93 3.11 27.05
CA GLY A 440 2.19 4.23 26.46
C GLY A 440 2.85 4.69 25.17
N SER A 441 2.17 4.55 24.03
CA SER A 441 2.69 4.96 22.71
C SER A 441 2.10 6.29 22.28
N GLY A 442 2.96 7.27 22.03
CA GLY A 442 2.62 8.54 21.39
C GLY A 442 3.20 8.66 19.99
N SER A 443 2.55 9.41 19.12
CA SER A 443 3.16 9.84 17.87
C SER A 443 2.67 11.21 17.47
N ILE A 444 3.53 11.97 16.79
CA ILE A 444 3.25 13.31 16.29
C ILE A 444 3.48 13.32 14.78
N THR A 445 2.46 13.72 14.05
CA THR A 445 2.45 13.80 12.59
C THR A 445 1.70 15.05 12.12
N PHE A 446 1.39 15.15 10.86
CA PHE A 446 0.65 16.26 10.26
C PHE A 446 -0.58 15.77 9.49
N ALA A 447 -1.58 16.64 9.37
CA ALA A 447 -2.74 16.36 8.54
C ALA A 447 -2.40 16.53 7.06
N VAL A 448 -2.59 15.47 6.27
CA VAL A 448 -2.32 15.48 4.81
C VAL A 448 -3.41 16.23 4.05
N ARG A 449 -4.61 16.30 4.60
CA ARG A 449 -5.80 16.94 4.01
C ARG A 449 -6.69 17.54 5.09
N ASP A 450 -7.63 18.37 4.66
CA ASP A 450 -8.70 18.85 5.54
C ASP A 450 -9.61 17.68 5.92
N SER A 451 -9.97 17.60 7.19
CA SER A 451 -10.85 16.55 7.72
C SER A 451 -11.65 17.08 8.92
N ASP A 452 -12.70 16.38 9.32
CA ASP A 452 -13.43 16.64 10.56
C ASP A 452 -13.21 15.48 11.53
N PHE A 453 -12.85 15.81 12.77
CA PHE A 453 -12.69 14.84 13.84
C PHE A 453 -13.42 15.33 15.09
N GLU A 454 -14.45 14.59 15.50
CA GLU A 454 -15.29 14.92 16.67
C GLU A 454 -15.88 16.35 16.66
N GLY A 455 -16.26 16.84 15.44
CA GLY A 455 -16.81 18.18 15.25
C GLY A 455 -15.77 19.31 15.24
N LYS A 456 -14.47 18.97 15.21
CA LYS A 456 -13.38 19.92 15.00
C LYS A 456 -12.85 19.79 13.58
N GLN A 457 -12.86 20.89 12.84
CA GLN A 457 -12.22 20.95 11.54
C GLN A 457 -10.70 20.90 11.70
N ILE A 458 -10.06 19.91 11.09
CA ILE A 458 -8.62 19.78 10.98
C ILE A 458 -8.23 20.27 9.59
N LYS A 459 -7.29 21.20 9.52
CA LYS A 459 -6.78 21.71 8.24
C LYS A 459 -5.50 20.98 7.85
N LYS A 460 -5.29 20.85 6.55
CA LYS A 460 -4.04 20.32 5.99
C LYS A 460 -2.83 21.06 6.60
N GLY A 461 -1.84 20.29 7.06
CA GLY A 461 -0.62 20.80 7.69
C GLY A 461 -0.73 21.04 9.21
N GLU A 462 -1.89 20.92 9.84
CA GLU A 462 -1.99 20.97 11.31
C GLU A 462 -1.33 19.75 11.95
N ILE A 463 -0.76 19.93 13.13
CA ILE A 463 -0.03 18.90 13.86
C ILE A 463 -1.01 18.00 14.60
N LEU A 464 -0.91 16.72 14.37
CA LEU A 464 -1.74 15.68 14.97
C LEU A 464 -0.94 14.95 16.05
N ALA A 465 -1.45 14.92 17.26
CA ALA A 465 -0.91 14.12 18.36
C ALA A 465 -1.78 12.89 18.57
N MET A 466 -1.15 11.72 18.47
CA MET A 466 -1.80 10.42 18.59
C MET A 466 -1.44 9.76 19.92
N GLU A 467 -2.41 9.11 20.55
CA GLU A 467 -2.23 8.26 21.73
C GLU A 467 -2.65 6.83 21.39
N ASN A 468 -1.72 5.88 21.46
CA ASN A 468 -1.98 4.47 21.16
C ASN A 468 -2.68 4.26 19.78
N GLY A 469 -2.27 5.06 18.78
CA GLY A 469 -2.81 5.02 17.42
C GLY A 469 -4.16 5.69 17.22
N LYS A 470 -4.67 6.45 18.22
CA LYS A 470 -5.90 7.26 18.13
C LYS A 470 -5.55 8.74 18.22
N LEU A 471 -6.27 9.60 17.49
CA LEU A 471 -6.09 11.04 17.60
C LEU A 471 -6.47 11.51 19.01
N ALA A 472 -5.51 12.14 19.71
CA ALA A 472 -5.72 12.68 21.05
C ALA A 472 -6.09 14.18 21.01
N PHE A 473 -5.42 14.95 20.17
CA PHE A 473 -5.67 16.38 19.95
C PHE A 473 -4.91 16.90 18.73
N VAL A 474 -5.29 18.10 18.29
CA VAL A 474 -4.63 18.87 17.23
C VAL A 474 -3.89 20.05 17.86
N GLU A 475 -2.72 20.38 17.35
CA GLU A 475 -1.87 21.48 17.83
C GLU A 475 -1.26 22.22 16.61
N LYS A 476 -0.74 23.40 16.84
CA LYS A 476 -0.06 24.22 15.80
C LYS A 476 1.46 24.14 15.88
N ASP A 477 1.97 23.68 16.97
CA ASP A 477 3.40 23.63 17.29
C ASP A 477 3.82 22.23 17.69
N VAL A 478 4.84 21.70 17.02
CA VAL A 478 5.32 20.31 17.20
C VAL A 478 5.87 20.08 18.60
N THR A 479 6.63 21.06 19.15
CA THR A 479 7.21 20.96 20.51
C THR A 479 6.14 21.00 21.59
N LYS A 480 5.12 21.85 21.41
CA LYS A 480 3.97 21.86 22.34
C LYS A 480 3.19 20.56 22.27
N ALA A 481 3.00 20.00 21.06
CA ALA A 481 2.37 18.71 20.89
C ALA A 481 3.17 17.60 21.59
N LEU A 482 4.52 17.60 21.46
CA LEU A 482 5.41 16.67 22.15
C LEU A 482 5.23 16.71 23.67
N ILE A 483 5.32 17.88 24.26
CA ILE A 483 5.20 18.06 25.72
C ILE A 483 3.83 17.59 26.21
N LYS A 484 2.77 17.97 25.49
CA LYS A 484 1.39 17.69 25.90
C LYS A 484 1.04 16.20 25.80
N ILE A 485 1.46 15.53 24.70
CA ILE A 485 1.18 14.11 24.52
C ILE A 485 2.01 13.26 25.49
N THR A 486 3.29 13.58 25.70
CA THR A 486 4.15 12.89 26.66
C THR A 486 3.57 12.96 28.07
N LYS A 487 3.15 14.15 28.53
CA LYS A 487 2.50 14.30 29.84
C LYS A 487 1.21 13.49 29.97
N LYS A 488 0.46 13.35 28.87
CA LYS A 488 -0.78 12.56 28.86
C LYS A 488 -0.52 11.05 28.97
N LEU A 489 0.62 10.59 28.44
CA LEU A 489 1.03 9.19 28.46
C LEU A 489 1.63 8.75 29.80
N ILE A 490 2.18 9.68 30.59
CA ILE A 490 2.75 9.38 31.91
C ILE A 490 1.66 8.88 32.85
N ARG A 491 1.91 7.75 33.48
CA ARG A 491 1.06 7.10 34.48
C ARG A 491 1.81 6.98 35.81
N SER A 492 1.08 6.63 36.87
CA SER A 492 1.74 6.26 38.13
C SER A 492 2.64 5.05 37.92
N GLY A 493 3.93 5.19 38.25
CA GLY A 493 4.92 4.15 38.03
C GLY A 493 5.73 4.28 36.74
N SER A 494 5.42 5.25 35.86
CA SER A 494 6.28 5.53 34.70
C SER A 494 7.66 6.00 35.16
N SER A 495 8.71 5.37 34.63
CA SER A 495 10.11 5.62 35.00
C SER A 495 11.00 5.95 33.80
N TYR A 496 10.55 5.65 32.59
CA TYR A 496 11.37 5.78 31.37
C TYR A 496 10.57 6.34 30.20
N ILE A 497 11.18 7.29 29.47
CA ILE A 497 10.59 7.90 28.28
C ILE A 497 11.63 7.85 27.14
N THR A 498 11.26 7.28 26.01
CA THR A 498 12.06 7.35 24.79
C THR A 498 11.38 8.28 23.79
N ILE A 499 12.11 9.29 23.35
CA ILE A 499 11.70 10.21 22.26
C ILE A 499 12.49 9.83 21.00
N ILE A 500 11.80 9.45 19.94
CA ILE A 500 12.42 9.05 18.68
C ILE A 500 12.01 10.06 17.62
N TYR A 501 12.96 10.82 17.07
CA TYR A 501 12.66 11.83 16.04
C TYR A 501 12.88 11.32 14.63
N GLY A 502 12.06 11.85 13.70
CA GLY A 502 12.02 11.42 12.30
C GLY A 502 12.89 12.28 11.38
N SER A 503 12.90 11.89 10.10
CA SER A 503 13.70 12.52 9.04
C SER A 503 13.40 14.02 8.81
N ASP A 504 12.19 14.46 9.15
CA ASP A 504 11.76 15.84 8.96
C ASP A 504 12.10 16.75 10.15
N VAL A 505 12.88 16.24 11.13
CA VAL A 505 13.34 16.98 12.32
C VAL A 505 14.86 16.99 12.32
N THR A 506 15.49 18.19 12.36
CA THR A 506 16.93 18.29 12.48
C THR A 506 17.40 17.99 13.90
N ASP A 507 18.66 17.59 14.04
CA ASP A 507 19.27 17.26 15.34
C ASP A 507 19.15 18.44 16.33
N GLU A 508 19.36 19.68 15.86
CA GLU A 508 19.23 20.87 16.69
C GLU A 508 17.79 21.10 17.16
N THR A 509 16.82 20.87 16.26
CA THR A 509 15.39 21.03 16.61
C THR A 509 14.95 19.93 17.57
N ALA A 510 15.43 18.70 17.38
CA ALA A 510 15.15 17.58 18.27
C ALA A 510 15.73 17.82 19.66
N GLN A 511 16.98 18.31 19.76
CA GLN A 511 17.63 18.64 21.02
C GLN A 511 16.88 19.78 21.75
N ALA A 512 16.51 20.84 21.05
CA ALA A 512 15.76 21.94 21.64
C ALA A 512 14.37 21.50 22.18
N ALA A 513 13.68 20.60 21.44
CA ALA A 513 12.40 20.05 21.88
C ALA A 513 12.57 19.11 23.10
N PHE A 514 13.65 18.31 23.11
CA PHE A 514 14.03 17.46 24.24
C PHE A 514 14.26 18.28 25.52
N GLU A 515 15.07 19.35 25.46
CA GLU A 515 15.33 20.24 26.60
C GLU A 515 14.05 20.91 27.10
N ALA A 516 13.19 21.36 26.19
CA ALA A 516 11.89 21.94 26.52
C ALA A 516 10.96 20.93 27.21
N LEU A 517 11.00 19.65 26.81
CA LEU A 517 10.28 18.55 27.44
C LEU A 517 10.88 18.23 28.82
N ARG A 518 12.20 18.06 28.91
CA ARG A 518 12.93 17.75 30.15
C ARG A 518 12.61 18.75 31.25
N ALA A 519 12.54 20.04 30.93
CA ALA A 519 12.16 21.10 31.88
C ALA A 519 10.71 21.03 32.40
N LYS A 520 9.88 20.12 31.85
CA LYS A 520 8.44 19.98 32.17
C LYS A 520 8.06 18.62 32.77
N ILE A 521 9.00 17.68 32.83
CA ILE A 521 8.83 16.32 33.36
C ILE A 521 9.60 16.22 34.68
N SER A 522 9.14 15.34 35.59
CA SER A 522 9.81 15.09 36.88
C SER A 522 11.20 14.50 36.64
N ASP A 523 12.17 14.87 37.50
CA ASP A 523 13.54 14.36 37.47
C ASP A 523 13.62 12.86 37.79
N ASP A 524 12.58 12.28 38.39
CA ASP A 524 12.50 10.84 38.69
C ASP A 524 12.30 9.98 37.41
N ILE A 525 11.96 10.60 36.28
CA ILE A 525 11.75 9.91 35.01
C ILE A 525 12.97 10.13 34.12
N GLU A 526 13.58 9.03 33.70
CA GLU A 526 14.66 9.08 32.71
C GLU A 526 14.10 9.35 31.32
N ILE A 527 14.72 10.27 30.59
CA ILE A 527 14.29 10.61 29.22
C ILE A 527 15.48 10.45 28.26
N VAL A 528 15.28 9.71 27.18
CA VAL A 528 16.29 9.47 26.15
C VAL A 528 15.77 10.00 24.80
N LEU A 529 16.69 10.63 24.02
CA LEU A 529 16.45 11.08 22.67
C LEU A 529 17.19 10.18 21.68
N VAL A 530 16.49 9.66 20.68
CA VAL A 530 17.01 8.76 19.65
C VAL A 530 16.72 9.30 18.28
N ASN A 531 17.70 9.29 17.38
CA ASN A 531 17.46 9.56 15.96
C ASN A 531 16.90 8.28 15.32
N GLY A 532 15.63 8.28 14.97
CA GLY A 532 14.98 7.15 14.29
C GLY A 532 15.06 7.26 12.78
N GLY A 533 15.12 8.48 12.24
CA GLY A 533 15.10 8.75 10.80
C GLY A 533 13.84 8.28 10.07
N GLN A 534 12.75 8.00 10.82
CA GLN A 534 11.48 7.55 10.25
C GLN A 534 10.79 8.68 9.46
N PRO A 535 10.14 8.34 8.33
CA PRO A 535 9.32 9.30 7.59
C PRO A 535 7.96 9.53 8.26
N VAL A 536 7.24 10.58 7.87
CA VAL A 536 5.83 10.87 8.23
C VAL A 536 5.63 11.34 9.66
N TYR A 537 6.35 10.80 10.63
CA TYR A 537 6.23 11.16 12.05
C TYR A 537 7.40 12.03 12.48
N TYR A 538 7.10 13.23 12.99
CA TYR A 538 8.09 14.09 13.61
C TYR A 538 8.70 13.43 14.85
N TYR A 539 7.83 12.85 15.69
CA TYR A 539 8.26 12.14 16.90
C TYR A 539 7.41 10.89 17.14
N LEU A 540 8.07 9.82 17.58
CA LEU A 540 7.47 8.67 18.24
C LEU A 540 7.88 8.72 19.72
N ILE A 541 6.96 8.38 20.61
CA ILE A 541 7.16 8.49 22.05
C ILE A 541 6.78 7.16 22.71
N SER A 542 7.70 6.61 23.50
CA SER A 542 7.45 5.51 24.43
C SER A 542 7.46 6.03 25.86
N VAL A 543 6.49 5.61 26.65
CA VAL A 543 6.43 5.87 28.09
C VAL A 543 6.20 4.56 28.82
N GLU A 544 7.16 4.18 29.68
CA GLU A 544 7.20 2.92 30.43
C GLU A 544 7.26 3.14 31.93
#